data_f1883a8ef1b77ac646598f487b609d25
#
_entry.id   f1883a8ef1b77ac646598f487b609d25
#
_cell.length_a   1.000
_cell.length_b   1.000
_cell.length_c   1.000
_cell.angle_alpha   90.00
_cell.angle_beta   90.00
_cell.angle_gamma   90.00
#
_symmetry.space_group_name_H-M   'P 1'
#
loop_
_entity.id
_entity.type
_entity.pdbx_description
1 polymer ?
#
loop_
_entity_poly.entity_id
_entity_poly.type
_entity_poly.pdbx_seq_one_letter_code
_entity_poly.pdbx_strand_id
1 'polypeptide(L)'
;MNIQIFGTNKSFDTKKAQRWFKERRIKFQMVDLKEKGLSRGEFDRVCQAVGGWQALVDETAKDQDTLALLRWLDESQQADKLFENQQLLRQPIVRNGRAATVGYPVSYTHLRAHETSLHL
;
A
#
# COMPACT_ATOMS: atom_id res chain seq x y z
N MET A 1 -18.07 2.31 0.08
CA MET A 1 -16.64 2.18 -0.28
C MET A 1 -15.81 2.95 0.74
N ASN A 2 -14.86 2.29 1.35
CA ASN A 2 -14.02 2.89 2.40
C ASN A 2 -12.56 2.93 1.92
N ILE A 3 -12.22 3.99 1.20
CA ILE A 3 -10.89 4.14 0.60
C ILE A 3 -9.91 4.70 1.62
N GLN A 4 -8.77 4.04 1.76
CA GLN A 4 -7.63 4.51 2.54
C GLN A 4 -6.42 4.60 1.63
N ILE A 5 -5.70 5.71 1.72
CA ILE A 5 -4.46 5.91 0.96
C ILE A 5 -3.31 5.99 1.95
N PHE A 6 -2.37 5.07 1.84
CA PHE A 6 -1.18 5.03 2.70
C PHE A 6 0.01 5.56 1.91
N GLY A 7 0.62 6.61 2.41
CA GLY A 7 1.76 7.23 1.74
C GLY A 7 2.28 8.42 2.50
N THR A 8 3.16 9.20 1.88
CA THR A 8 3.71 10.42 2.45
C THR A 8 3.53 11.59 1.49
N ASN A 9 3.53 12.80 2.03
CA ASN A 9 3.39 14.00 1.20
C ASN A 9 4.59 14.25 0.28
N LYS A 10 5.69 13.55 0.49
CA LYS A 10 6.87 13.67 -0.35
C LYS A 10 6.76 12.84 -1.63
N SER A 11 5.83 11.91 -1.68
CA SER A 11 5.65 11.04 -2.85
C SER A 11 4.73 11.71 -3.88
N PHE A 12 5.24 11.91 -5.08
CA PHE A 12 4.43 12.43 -6.20
C PHE A 12 3.28 11.50 -6.53
N ASP A 13 3.53 10.20 -6.53
CA ASP A 13 2.50 9.22 -6.86
C ASP A 13 1.40 9.19 -5.81
N THR A 14 1.73 9.40 -4.53
CA THR A 14 0.74 9.55 -3.47
C THR A 14 -0.15 10.77 -3.72
N LYS A 15 0.45 11.90 -4.10
CA LYS A 15 -0.31 13.12 -4.44
C LYS A 15 -1.19 12.92 -5.66
N LYS A 16 -0.69 12.22 -6.67
CA LYS A 16 -1.48 11.92 -7.87
C LYS A 16 -2.68 11.04 -7.54
N ALA A 17 -2.51 10.06 -6.67
CA ALA A 17 -3.60 9.19 -6.24
C ALA A 17 -4.67 9.98 -5.50
N GLN A 18 -4.27 10.87 -4.59
CA GLN A 18 -5.22 11.73 -3.88
C GLN A 18 -6.04 12.57 -4.86
N ARG A 19 -5.36 13.18 -5.84
CA ARG A 19 -6.02 13.98 -6.87
C ARG A 19 -6.98 13.14 -7.68
N TRP A 20 -6.58 11.93 -8.04
CA TRP A 20 -7.41 11.01 -8.82
C TRP A 20 -8.76 10.77 -8.15
N PHE A 21 -8.76 10.50 -6.84
CA PHE A 21 -9.99 10.30 -6.08
C PHE A 21 -10.79 11.60 -5.92
N LYS A 22 -10.10 12.71 -5.66
CA LYS A 22 -10.78 14.02 -5.52
C LYS A 22 -11.51 14.43 -6.80
N GLU A 23 -10.88 14.24 -7.95
CA GLU A 23 -11.48 14.58 -9.24
C GLU A 23 -12.73 13.76 -9.52
N ARG A 24 -12.83 12.57 -8.97
CA ARG A 24 -13.96 11.67 -9.13
C ARG A 24 -14.95 11.76 -7.97
N ARG A 25 -14.71 12.68 -7.05
CA ARG A 25 -15.56 12.91 -5.87
C ARG A 25 -15.71 11.66 -5.01
N ILE A 26 -14.67 10.85 -4.94
CA ILE A 26 -14.62 9.67 -4.09
C ILE A 26 -13.91 10.05 -2.81
N LYS A 27 -14.60 9.89 -1.68
CA LYS A 27 -14.03 10.18 -0.36
C LYS A 27 -12.97 9.14 0.00
N PHE A 28 -11.92 9.60 0.65
CA PHE A 28 -10.86 8.73 1.12
C PHE A 28 -10.27 9.26 2.42
N GLN A 29 -9.61 8.36 3.15
CA GLN A 29 -8.83 8.71 4.33
C GLN A 29 -7.36 8.63 3.96
N MET A 30 -6.63 9.71 4.20
CA MET A 30 -5.19 9.72 4.03
C MET A 30 -4.51 9.26 5.30
N VAL A 31 -3.61 8.27 5.20
CA VAL A 31 -2.84 7.76 6.34
C VAL A 31 -1.36 7.97 6.04
N ASP A 32 -0.72 8.78 6.87
CA ASP A 32 0.71 9.07 6.72
C ASP A 32 1.54 7.89 7.25
N LEU A 33 2.34 7.32 6.36
CA LEU A 33 3.19 6.17 6.72
C LEU A 33 4.22 6.52 7.78
N LYS A 34 4.61 7.79 7.90
CA LYS A 34 5.58 8.21 8.91
C LYS A 34 4.96 8.33 10.29
N GLU A 35 3.67 8.63 10.36
CA GLU A 35 3.00 8.86 11.63
C GLU A 35 2.30 7.62 12.16
N LYS A 36 1.55 6.95 11.30
CA LYS A 36 0.74 5.82 11.72
C LYS A 36 1.08 4.52 11.01
N GLY A 37 1.15 4.57 9.68
CA GLY A 37 1.41 3.41 8.87
C GLY A 37 0.27 2.40 8.86
N LEU A 38 0.56 1.23 8.33
CA LEU A 38 -0.36 0.09 8.28
C LEU A 38 -0.29 -0.69 9.60
N SER A 39 -1.46 -1.07 10.12
CA SER A 39 -1.51 -2.05 11.20
C SER A 39 -1.15 -3.43 10.65
N ARG A 40 -0.88 -4.40 11.54
CA ARG A 40 -0.52 -5.75 11.09
C ARG A 40 -1.65 -6.37 10.26
N GLY A 41 -2.89 -6.21 10.70
CA GLY A 41 -4.03 -6.75 9.95
C GLY A 41 -4.20 -6.10 8.58
N GLU A 42 -4.01 -4.78 8.51
CA GLU A 42 -4.05 -4.06 7.24
C GLU A 42 -2.93 -4.51 6.32
N PHE A 43 -1.73 -4.64 6.83
CA PHE A 43 -0.58 -5.11 6.08
C PHE A 43 -0.83 -6.50 5.50
N ASP A 44 -1.34 -7.42 6.32
CA ASP A 44 -1.60 -8.79 5.87
C ASP A 44 -2.65 -8.82 4.75
N ARG A 45 -3.71 -8.02 4.88
CA ARG A 45 -4.76 -7.96 3.85
C ARG A 45 -4.23 -7.35 2.55
N VAL A 46 -3.39 -6.33 2.66
CA VAL A 46 -2.76 -5.74 1.47
C VAL A 46 -1.86 -6.75 0.78
N CYS A 47 -1.05 -7.48 1.53
CA CYS A 47 -0.19 -8.52 0.97
C CYS A 47 -1.00 -9.57 0.20
N GLN A 48 -2.12 -10.00 0.77
CA GLN A 48 -2.99 -10.97 0.10
C GLN A 48 -3.57 -10.38 -1.19
N ALA A 49 -3.98 -9.12 -1.16
CA ALA A 49 -4.62 -8.47 -2.30
C ALA A 49 -3.65 -8.27 -3.48
N VAL A 50 -2.38 -7.97 -3.20
CA VAL A 50 -1.39 -7.68 -4.24
C VAL A 50 -0.54 -8.88 -4.64
N GLY A 51 -0.78 -10.04 -4.02
CA GLY A 51 -0.08 -11.27 -4.39
C GLY A 51 1.19 -11.54 -3.61
N GLY A 52 1.40 -10.87 -2.50
CA GLY A 52 2.53 -11.11 -1.61
C GLY A 52 3.25 -9.82 -1.22
N TRP A 53 4.02 -9.88 -0.13
CA TRP A 53 4.74 -8.72 0.40
C TRP A 53 5.79 -8.19 -0.59
N GLN A 54 6.31 -9.04 -1.49
CA GLN A 54 7.33 -8.66 -2.46
C GLN A 54 6.89 -7.52 -3.37
N ALA A 55 5.60 -7.47 -3.71
CA ALA A 55 5.04 -6.41 -4.55
C ALA A 55 5.06 -5.04 -3.87
N LEU A 56 5.20 -5.01 -2.54
CA LEU A 56 5.18 -3.78 -1.76
C LEU A 56 6.56 -3.15 -1.55
N VAL A 57 7.64 -3.84 -1.94
CA VAL A 57 8.99 -3.35 -1.68
C VAL A 57 9.38 -2.29 -2.71
N ASP A 58 9.82 -1.13 -2.21
CA ASP A 58 10.37 -0.07 -3.05
C ASP A 58 11.88 -0.26 -3.18
N GLU A 59 12.29 -0.73 -4.34
CA GLU A 59 13.72 -0.97 -4.62
C GLU A 59 14.54 0.32 -4.65
N THR A 60 13.86 1.47 -4.76
CA THR A 60 14.51 2.78 -4.79
C THR A 60 14.37 3.53 -3.46
N ALA A 61 13.96 2.85 -2.40
CA ALA A 61 13.82 3.47 -1.08
C ALA A 61 15.16 4.09 -0.64
N LYS A 62 15.07 5.23 0.05
CA LYS A 62 16.27 5.93 0.52
C LYS A 62 17.09 5.10 1.49
N ASP A 63 16.42 4.29 2.30
CA ASP A 63 17.07 3.44 3.30
C ASP A 63 17.56 2.15 2.66
N GLN A 64 18.61 2.26 1.86
CA GLN A 64 19.19 1.11 1.18
C GLN A 64 19.82 0.11 2.15
N ASP A 65 20.28 0.56 3.30
CA ASP A 65 20.89 -0.31 4.31
C ASP A 65 19.86 -1.29 4.86
N THR A 66 18.69 -0.80 5.26
CA THR A 66 17.62 -1.67 5.76
C THR A 66 17.10 -2.58 4.65
N LEU A 67 17.00 -2.07 3.43
CA LEU A 67 16.59 -2.88 2.29
C LEU A 67 17.57 -4.04 2.04
N ALA A 68 18.86 -3.79 2.15
CA ALA A 68 19.88 -4.83 2.02
C ALA A 68 19.74 -5.88 3.12
N LEU A 69 19.52 -5.44 4.36
CA LEU A 69 19.30 -6.36 5.49
C LEU A 69 18.08 -7.24 5.28
N LEU A 70 17.02 -6.66 4.73
CA LEU A 70 15.80 -7.42 4.42
C LEU A 70 16.11 -8.62 3.53
N ARG A 71 16.95 -8.42 2.53
CA ARG A 71 17.29 -9.47 1.55
C ARG A 71 18.14 -10.59 2.14
N TRP A 72 18.83 -10.34 3.25
CA TRP A 72 19.65 -11.35 3.92
C TRP A 72 18.85 -12.23 4.88
N LEU A 73 17.62 -11.86 5.20
CA LEU A 73 16.79 -12.63 6.11
C LEU A 73 16.16 -13.85 5.42
N ASP A 74 15.81 -14.85 6.23
CA ASP A 74 15.01 -15.96 5.73
C ASP A 74 13.66 -15.45 5.25
N GLU A 75 13.10 -16.11 4.24
CA GLU A 75 11.84 -15.70 3.64
C GLU A 75 10.73 -15.55 4.68
N SER A 76 10.69 -16.42 5.68
CA SER A 76 9.70 -16.35 6.74
C SER A 76 9.80 -15.08 7.60
N GLN A 77 10.97 -14.43 7.61
CA GLN A 77 11.22 -13.24 8.41
C GLN A 77 11.14 -11.95 7.60
N GLN A 78 11.19 -12.05 6.27
CA GLN A 78 11.25 -10.87 5.41
C GLN A 78 9.98 -10.04 5.49
N ALA A 79 8.80 -10.65 5.49
CA ALA A 79 7.54 -9.94 5.59
C ALA A 79 7.43 -9.17 6.90
N ASP A 80 7.83 -9.78 8.02
CA ASP A 80 7.82 -9.13 9.32
C ASP A 80 8.78 -7.94 9.35
N LYS A 81 9.96 -8.09 8.76
CA LYS A 81 10.95 -7.01 8.69
C LYS A 81 10.41 -5.84 7.86
N LEU A 82 9.74 -6.13 6.75
CA LEU A 82 9.14 -5.09 5.93
C LEU A 82 8.06 -4.35 6.70
N PHE A 83 7.19 -5.07 7.41
CA PHE A 83 6.16 -4.45 8.24
C PHE A 83 6.76 -3.52 9.29
N GLU A 84 7.86 -3.93 9.92
CA GLU A 84 8.54 -3.13 10.93
C GLU A 84 9.27 -1.92 10.35
N ASN A 85 9.49 -1.89 9.02
CA ASN A 85 10.25 -0.85 8.33
C ASN A 85 9.46 -0.33 7.13
N GLN A 86 8.35 0.34 7.41
CA GLN A 86 7.40 0.77 6.37
C GLN A 86 7.94 1.89 5.48
N GLN A 87 9.08 2.47 5.82
CA GLN A 87 9.79 3.37 4.90
C GLN A 87 10.28 2.66 3.64
N LEU A 88 10.27 1.33 3.63
CA LEU A 88 10.64 0.53 2.47
C LEU A 88 9.46 0.22 1.54
N LEU A 89 8.25 0.64 1.90
CA LEU A 89 7.05 0.35 1.11
C LEU A 89 6.92 1.25 -0.10
N ARG A 90 6.47 0.68 -1.20
CA ARG A 90 6.06 1.46 -2.36
C ARG A 90 4.84 2.29 -2.02
N GLN A 91 4.74 3.47 -2.63
CA GLN A 91 3.64 4.41 -2.39
C GLN A 91 2.96 4.76 -3.71
N PRO A 92 1.68 5.04 -3.70
CA PRO A 92 0.77 4.84 -2.57
C PRO A 92 0.27 3.40 -2.48
N ILE A 93 -0.14 2.99 -1.28
CA ILE A 93 -0.93 1.78 -1.11
C ILE A 93 -2.37 2.26 -0.93
N VAL A 94 -3.27 1.81 -1.80
CA VAL A 94 -4.68 2.19 -1.75
C VAL A 94 -5.48 0.96 -1.39
N ARG A 95 -6.31 1.10 -0.36
CA ARG A 95 -7.06 -0.01 0.20
C ARG A 95 -8.55 0.30 0.21
N ASN A 96 -9.35 -0.71 -0.11
CA ASN A 96 -10.80 -0.67 0.03
C ASN A 96 -11.25 -2.01 0.64
N GLY A 97 -11.35 -2.04 1.98
CA GLY A 97 -11.63 -3.30 2.66
C GLY A 97 -10.52 -4.32 2.45
N ARG A 98 -10.82 -5.43 1.78
CA ARG A 98 -9.84 -6.47 1.46
C ARG A 98 -9.13 -6.24 0.14
N ALA A 99 -9.69 -5.36 -0.71
CA ALA A 99 -9.05 -5.02 -1.97
C ALA A 99 -7.96 -3.99 -1.74
N ALA A 100 -6.89 -4.07 -2.52
CA ALA A 100 -5.82 -3.09 -2.44
C ALA A 100 -5.03 -3.04 -3.74
N THR A 101 -4.41 -1.89 -3.97
CA THR A 101 -3.46 -1.69 -5.06
C THR A 101 -2.21 -1.01 -4.51
N VAL A 102 -1.11 -1.11 -5.24
CA VAL A 102 0.14 -0.45 -4.89
C VAL A 102 0.67 0.30 -6.11
N GLY A 103 1.13 1.52 -5.86
CA GLY A 103 1.66 2.38 -6.91
C GLY A 103 0.60 3.17 -7.65
N TYR A 104 1.04 3.93 -8.63
CA TYR A 104 0.19 4.71 -9.50
C TYR A 104 0.49 4.33 -10.96
N PRO A 105 -0.49 4.24 -11.86
CA PRO A 105 -1.90 4.61 -11.68
C PRO A 105 -2.69 3.66 -10.78
N VAL A 106 -3.75 4.20 -10.19
CA VAL A 106 -4.63 3.44 -9.30
C VAL A 106 -5.55 2.56 -10.14
N SER A 107 -5.61 1.27 -9.81
CA SER A 107 -6.51 0.33 -10.48
C SER A 107 -7.88 0.35 -9.80
N TYR A 108 -8.77 1.25 -10.24
CA TYR A 108 -10.09 1.37 -9.66
C TYR A 108 -10.91 0.10 -9.83
N THR A 109 -10.81 -0.54 -10.98
CA THR A 109 -11.48 -1.81 -11.23
C THR A 109 -11.07 -2.86 -10.21
N HIS A 110 -9.78 -2.94 -9.92
CA HIS A 110 -9.25 -3.88 -8.94
C HIS A 110 -9.78 -3.58 -7.52
N LEU A 111 -9.86 -2.29 -7.17
CA LEU A 111 -10.37 -1.86 -5.86
C LEU A 111 -11.86 -2.15 -5.70
N ARG A 112 -12.61 -2.24 -6.78
CA ARG A 112 -14.04 -2.51 -6.75
C ARG A 112 -14.38 -4.00 -6.86
N ALA A 113 -13.39 -4.86 -6.93
CA ALA A 113 -13.62 -6.29 -7.13
C ALA A 113 -14.59 -6.90 -6.11
N HIS A 114 -14.46 -6.51 -4.82
CA HIS A 114 -15.35 -7.00 -3.76
C HIS A 114 -16.79 -6.51 -3.93
N GLU A 115 -16.96 -5.24 -4.26
CA GLU A 115 -18.29 -4.66 -4.44
C GLU A 115 -19.01 -5.30 -5.60
N THR A 116 -18.29 -5.52 -6.69
CA THR A 116 -18.86 -6.15 -7.88
C THR A 116 -19.37 -7.54 -7.56
N SER A 117 -18.64 -8.31 -6.80
CA SER A 117 -19.04 -9.68 -6.45
C SER A 117 -20.28 -9.71 -5.55
N LEU A 118 -20.53 -8.67 -4.78
CA LEU A 118 -21.69 -8.60 -3.90
C LEU A 118 -22.98 -8.33 -4.64
N HIS A 119 -22.92 -7.85 -5.87
CA HIS A 119 -24.10 -7.50 -6.67
C HIS A 119 -24.50 -8.62 -7.62
N LEU A 120 -23.79 -9.68 -7.63
CA LEU A 120 -24.11 -10.82 -8.46
C LEU A 120 -25.02 -11.80 -7.75
#